data_5c220f4db2fe91be095a6231b59f21c7
#
_entry.id   5c220f4db2fe91be095a6231b59f21c7
#
_cell.length_a   1.000
_cell.length_b   1.000
_cell.length_c   1.000
_cell.angle_alpha   90.00
_cell.angle_beta   90.00
_cell.angle_gamma   90.00
#
_symmetry.space_group_name_H-M   'P 1'
#
loop_
_entity.id
_entity.type
_entity.pdbx_description
1 polymer ?
#
loop_
_entity_poly.entity_id
_entity_poly.type
_entity_poly.pdbx_seq_one_letter_code
_entity_poly.pdbx_strand_id
1 'polypeptide(L)'
;MPINTATDSPGLTQALPAWTDPDLTPDQFLYERLGPWPQPAPAYPMSRPPEVLNIPPIETLIWNENIGSRYLKTQLGYAGAAAALAVGDMTKPLPTDDDFIQIMTRAVYARFLRKESPGSAFWVSDFTAMELITPMPGTYCAPVVCRFLQQNNHFYCVSITFLKTGTNSELLVKPGDKAWNLAKVYACQGAAYHALFVVHPALHFPMDSVNAITKTAVPHIHPLFQALYPHTTYTLPLDNSVLESAFTVVNNNAPGTWFDPLTAGGYNIKQLFGAGYSGYKGLASYPAYDYMTPWMDADTLYGQCLREYYKPFLVFATKIASVIPLTDPYVKRWADYCSANVRGFPDGTAIFTGNNLATVMAIYMWDVTVSHGADHHSFGNFIQLKNKFLRIRRPPPANINDGADVRLVSDVASADDMARAELANAMFFSVWTLAPNLVDTIYPFTDPMLQAASADFHANLKSVDASVRAIMPEFMRLQPGTDPNDPYPYNLTIPASIQF
;
A
#
# COMPACT_ATOMS: atom_id res chain seq x y z
N MET A 1 25.60 -9.84 -17.82
CA MET A 1 25.04 -9.36 -19.09
C MET A 1 25.75 -8.09 -19.47
N PRO A 2 25.88 -7.74 -20.77
CA PRO A 2 26.46 -6.46 -21.12
C PRO A 2 25.57 -5.34 -20.57
N ILE A 3 26.21 -4.30 -20.06
CA ILE A 3 25.56 -3.07 -19.63
C ILE A 3 24.84 -2.50 -20.86
N ASN A 4 23.58 -2.17 -20.72
CA ASN A 4 22.89 -1.39 -21.73
C ASN A 4 23.44 0.05 -21.63
N THR A 5 24.24 0.44 -22.61
CA THR A 5 24.84 1.78 -22.70
C THR A 5 23.98 2.77 -23.46
N ALA A 6 22.69 2.45 -23.67
CA ALA A 6 21.77 3.37 -24.27
C ALA A 6 21.78 4.69 -23.49
N THR A 7 22.11 5.77 -24.20
CA THR A 7 22.26 7.11 -23.59
C THR A 7 20.93 7.70 -23.14
N ASP A 8 19.84 7.23 -23.70
CA ASP A 8 18.50 7.68 -23.38
C ASP A 8 17.67 6.49 -22.90
N SER A 9 17.33 6.48 -21.65
CA SER A 9 16.35 5.57 -21.11
C SER A 9 14.97 6.12 -21.39
N PRO A 10 14.15 5.46 -22.26
CA PRO A 10 12.83 5.98 -22.59
C PRO A 10 11.88 6.03 -21.40
N GLY A 11 12.31 5.49 -20.29
CA GLY A 11 11.49 5.42 -19.12
C GLY A 11 11.92 6.29 -17.96
N LEU A 12 13.12 6.75 -17.89
CA LEU A 12 13.53 7.74 -16.90
C LEU A 12 13.32 9.14 -17.48
N THR A 13 12.75 10.04 -16.70
CA THR A 13 12.49 11.41 -17.16
C THR A 13 13.77 12.20 -17.43
N GLN A 14 14.90 11.67 -17.02
CA GLN A 14 16.23 12.21 -17.26
C GLN A 14 17.12 11.13 -17.85
N ALA A 15 17.83 11.48 -18.93
CA ALA A 15 18.83 10.59 -19.50
C ALA A 15 19.91 10.22 -18.49
N LEU A 16 20.26 8.93 -18.42
CA LEU A 16 21.40 8.47 -17.62
C LEU A 16 22.70 8.85 -18.34
N PRO A 17 23.72 9.33 -17.64
CA PRO A 17 25.01 9.59 -18.24
C PRO A 17 25.60 8.28 -18.79
N ALA A 18 26.40 8.40 -19.83
CA ALA A 18 27.18 7.26 -20.29
C ALA A 18 28.00 6.67 -19.13
N TRP A 19 28.07 5.34 -19.08
CA TRP A 19 28.82 4.61 -18.07
C TRP A 19 30.34 4.82 -18.26
N THR A 20 30.81 6.00 -17.91
CA THR A 20 32.23 6.34 -17.96
C THR A 20 32.88 6.29 -16.58
N ASP A 21 32.10 5.95 -15.57
CA ASP A 21 32.54 5.89 -14.19
C ASP A 21 33.29 4.58 -13.93
N PRO A 22 34.57 4.62 -13.56
CA PRO A 22 35.37 3.42 -13.33
C PRO A 22 34.91 2.59 -12.13
N ASP A 23 34.09 3.18 -11.23
CA ASP A 23 33.56 2.49 -10.07
C ASP A 23 32.26 1.72 -10.37
N LEU A 24 31.69 1.90 -11.57
CA LEU A 24 30.55 1.10 -12.00
C LEU A 24 31.06 -0.25 -12.52
N THR A 25 30.50 -1.33 -12.02
CA THR A 25 30.89 -2.66 -12.47
C THR A 25 30.35 -2.92 -13.88
N PRO A 26 31.12 -3.59 -14.75
CA PRO A 26 30.70 -3.85 -16.14
C PRO A 26 29.40 -4.63 -16.33
N ASP A 27 28.90 -5.26 -15.28
CA ASP A 27 27.68 -6.08 -15.26
C ASP A 27 26.47 -5.38 -14.62
N GLN A 28 26.61 -4.11 -14.25
CA GLN A 28 25.51 -3.31 -13.75
C GLN A 28 24.43 -3.11 -14.83
N PHE A 29 23.18 -3.39 -14.51
CA PHE A 29 22.07 -3.34 -15.47
C PHE A 29 21.40 -1.97 -15.47
N LEU A 30 21.08 -1.46 -16.65
CA LEU A 30 20.30 -0.25 -16.80
C LEU A 30 18.80 -0.60 -16.82
N TYR A 31 18.09 -0.17 -15.77
CA TYR A 31 16.65 -0.32 -15.65
C TYR A 31 15.97 0.81 -16.42
N GLU A 32 15.43 0.50 -17.58
CA GLU A 32 14.72 1.44 -18.46
C GLU A 32 13.23 1.22 -18.39
N ARG A 33 12.46 2.28 -18.51
CA ARG A 33 11.02 2.15 -18.73
C ARG A 33 10.74 1.65 -20.16
N LEU A 34 9.80 0.74 -20.32
CA LEU A 34 9.43 0.16 -21.61
C LEU A 34 8.23 0.84 -22.26
N GLY A 35 7.59 1.75 -21.57
CA GLY A 35 6.51 2.49 -22.15
C GLY A 35 5.46 2.94 -21.11
N PRO A 36 4.56 3.81 -21.54
CA PRO A 36 3.54 4.35 -20.67
C PRO A 36 2.54 3.26 -20.25
N TRP A 37 1.92 3.50 -19.13
CA TRP A 37 0.77 2.74 -18.68
C TRP A 37 -0.24 2.53 -19.82
N PRO A 38 -0.80 1.31 -19.98
CA PRO A 38 -1.72 0.99 -21.05
C PRO A 38 -2.86 1.99 -21.19
N GLN A 39 -3.15 2.35 -22.43
CA GLN A 39 -4.21 3.30 -22.78
C GLN A 39 -5.62 2.71 -22.57
N PRO A 40 -6.63 3.55 -22.29
CA PRO A 40 -6.57 5.00 -22.24
C PRO A 40 -5.92 5.53 -20.96
N ALA A 41 -5.21 6.65 -21.09
CA ALA A 41 -4.66 7.35 -19.94
C ALA A 41 -5.77 7.74 -18.95
N PRO A 42 -5.48 7.78 -17.64
CA PRO A 42 -6.46 8.22 -16.64
C PRO A 42 -6.88 9.68 -16.90
N ALA A 43 -8.14 10.02 -16.64
CA ALA A 43 -8.64 11.39 -16.73
C ALA A 43 -7.97 12.32 -15.69
N TYR A 44 -7.49 11.73 -14.58
CA TYR A 44 -6.60 12.41 -13.65
C TYR A 44 -5.16 12.07 -14.01
N PRO A 45 -4.41 12.97 -14.67
CA PRO A 45 -3.03 12.70 -15.04
C PRO A 45 -2.17 12.59 -13.79
N MET A 46 -1.43 11.51 -13.69
CA MET A 46 -0.37 11.38 -12.70
C MET A 46 0.83 12.21 -13.16
N SER A 47 1.42 13.00 -12.28
CA SER A 47 2.60 13.79 -12.61
C SER A 47 3.80 12.95 -13.02
N ARG A 48 3.86 11.71 -12.52
CA ARG A 48 4.89 10.70 -12.80
C ARG A 48 4.24 9.34 -12.70
N PRO A 49 3.57 8.88 -13.77
CA PRO A 49 2.83 7.62 -13.74
C PRO A 49 3.77 6.43 -13.59
N PRO A 50 3.32 5.34 -12.98
CA PRO A 50 4.07 4.09 -12.98
C PRO A 50 4.18 3.55 -14.40
N GLU A 51 5.32 2.95 -14.71
CA GLU A 51 5.60 2.35 -16.01
C GLU A 51 6.29 1.02 -15.87
N VAL A 52 6.11 0.15 -16.85
CA VAL A 52 6.82 -1.11 -16.94
C VAL A 52 8.31 -0.86 -17.16
N LEU A 53 9.15 -1.56 -16.43
CA LEU A 53 10.60 -1.43 -16.50
C LEU A 53 11.24 -2.60 -17.25
N ASN A 54 12.32 -2.31 -17.99
CA ASN A 54 13.23 -3.34 -18.45
C ASN A 54 14.06 -3.81 -17.26
N ILE A 55 13.89 -5.06 -16.86
CA ILE A 55 14.56 -5.66 -15.71
C ILE A 55 15.45 -6.83 -16.13
N PRO A 56 16.51 -7.18 -15.37
CA PRO A 56 17.33 -8.32 -15.67
C PRO A 56 16.48 -9.61 -15.76
N PRO A 57 16.65 -10.44 -16.80
CA PRO A 57 15.92 -11.71 -16.92
C PRO A 57 16.04 -12.61 -15.70
N ILE A 58 17.14 -12.53 -14.96
CA ILE A 58 17.33 -13.29 -13.72
C ILE A 58 16.35 -12.85 -12.60
N GLU A 59 16.05 -11.57 -12.49
CA GLU A 59 15.06 -11.09 -11.50
C GLU A 59 13.66 -11.63 -11.86
N THR A 60 13.29 -11.59 -13.12
CA THR A 60 12.02 -12.17 -13.60
C THR A 60 11.97 -13.68 -13.36
N LEU A 61 13.06 -14.40 -13.63
CA LEU A 61 13.12 -15.85 -13.40
C LEU A 61 12.95 -16.19 -11.92
N ILE A 62 13.70 -15.53 -11.06
CA ILE A 62 13.63 -15.74 -9.60
C ILE A 62 12.22 -15.44 -9.09
N TRP A 63 11.60 -14.34 -9.56
CA TRP A 63 10.23 -14.01 -9.20
C TRP A 63 9.24 -15.07 -9.66
N ASN A 64 9.32 -15.52 -10.91
CA ASN A 64 8.44 -16.56 -11.45
C ASN A 64 8.55 -17.88 -10.68
N GLU A 65 9.77 -18.28 -10.29
CA GLU A 65 9.99 -19.50 -9.52
C GLU A 65 9.47 -19.43 -8.09
N ASN A 66 9.65 -18.29 -7.45
CA ASN A 66 9.32 -18.14 -6.02
C ASN A 66 7.91 -17.58 -5.78
N ILE A 67 7.51 -16.57 -6.53
CA ILE A 67 6.22 -15.88 -6.34
C ILE A 67 5.17 -16.34 -7.34
N GLY A 68 5.44 -16.25 -8.64
CA GLY A 68 4.48 -16.62 -9.69
C GLY A 68 4.04 -18.07 -9.59
N SER A 69 4.98 -18.98 -9.35
CA SER A 69 4.65 -20.40 -9.14
C SER A 69 3.82 -20.62 -7.88
N ARG A 70 4.04 -19.85 -6.85
CA ARG A 70 3.26 -19.87 -5.61
C ARG A 70 1.84 -19.39 -5.84
N TYR A 71 1.64 -18.29 -6.54
CA TYR A 71 0.29 -17.83 -6.89
C TYR A 71 -0.48 -18.90 -7.64
N LEU A 72 0.15 -19.52 -8.64
CA LEU A 72 -0.47 -20.61 -9.37
C LEU A 72 -0.82 -21.81 -8.48
N LYS A 73 0.10 -22.24 -7.62
CA LYS A 73 -0.13 -23.36 -6.69
C LYS A 73 -1.25 -23.03 -5.68
N THR A 74 -1.27 -21.83 -5.15
CA THR A 74 -2.32 -21.37 -4.25
C THR A 74 -3.67 -21.38 -4.96
N GLN A 75 -3.73 -20.86 -6.17
CA GLN A 75 -4.97 -20.81 -6.95
C GLN A 75 -5.48 -22.22 -7.29
N LEU A 76 -4.61 -23.13 -7.70
CA LEU A 76 -4.98 -24.50 -8.02
C LEU A 76 -5.31 -25.35 -6.77
N GLY A 77 -4.54 -25.17 -5.70
CA GLY A 77 -4.68 -25.99 -4.49
C GLY A 77 -5.69 -25.42 -3.49
N TYR A 78 -5.91 -24.12 -3.47
CA TYR A 78 -6.71 -23.45 -2.44
C TYR A 78 -8.13 -23.09 -2.89
N ALA A 79 -8.44 -23.18 -4.17
CA ALA A 79 -9.78 -22.80 -4.66
C ALA A 79 -10.92 -23.56 -3.98
N GLY A 80 -10.76 -24.85 -3.74
CA GLY A 80 -11.73 -25.65 -3.01
C GLY A 80 -11.84 -25.29 -1.53
N ALA A 81 -10.72 -25.03 -0.87
CA ALA A 81 -10.67 -24.57 0.52
C ALA A 81 -11.26 -23.16 0.66
N ALA A 82 -10.96 -22.26 -0.26
CA ALA A 82 -11.54 -20.92 -0.30
C ALA A 82 -13.07 -20.98 -0.42
N ALA A 83 -13.59 -21.85 -1.28
CA ALA A 83 -15.03 -22.06 -1.39
C ALA A 83 -15.66 -22.57 -0.08
N ALA A 84 -14.99 -23.49 0.62
CA ALA A 84 -15.47 -24.01 1.91
C ALA A 84 -15.43 -22.95 3.01
N LEU A 85 -14.38 -22.12 3.06
CA LEU A 85 -14.28 -20.98 3.98
C LEU A 85 -15.35 -19.93 3.69
N ALA A 86 -15.61 -19.65 2.42
CA ALA A 86 -16.66 -18.73 2.01
C ALA A 86 -18.05 -19.17 2.49
N VAL A 87 -18.35 -20.49 2.47
CA VAL A 87 -19.59 -21.02 3.03
C VAL A 87 -19.69 -20.73 4.52
N GLY A 88 -18.61 -20.90 5.29
CA GLY A 88 -18.55 -20.52 6.70
C GLY A 88 -18.76 -19.02 6.92
N ASP A 89 -18.19 -18.19 6.07
CA ASP A 89 -18.33 -16.72 6.13
C ASP A 89 -19.73 -16.22 5.77
N MET A 90 -20.47 -16.97 4.94
CA MET A 90 -21.85 -16.61 4.57
C MET A 90 -22.80 -16.60 5.77
N THR A 91 -22.44 -17.27 6.85
CA THR A 91 -23.23 -17.29 8.10
C THR A 91 -22.86 -16.16 9.06
N LYS A 92 -21.77 -15.44 8.82
CA LYS A 92 -21.34 -14.34 9.68
C LYS A 92 -22.25 -13.13 9.49
N PRO A 93 -22.56 -12.41 10.57
CA PRO A 93 -23.33 -11.17 10.47
C PRO A 93 -22.51 -10.09 9.74
N LEU A 94 -23.21 -9.05 9.30
CA LEU A 94 -22.55 -7.80 8.90
C LEU A 94 -21.77 -7.22 10.09
N PRO A 95 -20.75 -6.38 9.83
CA PRO A 95 -20.00 -5.71 10.89
C PRO A 95 -20.94 -5.01 11.87
N THR A 96 -20.72 -5.23 13.16
CA THR A 96 -21.39 -4.46 14.21
C THR A 96 -20.97 -2.99 14.13
N ASP A 97 -21.59 -2.11 14.90
CA ASP A 97 -21.16 -0.72 14.97
C ASP A 97 -19.76 -0.61 15.57
N ASP A 98 -19.45 -1.44 16.57
CA ASP A 98 -18.12 -1.48 17.18
C ASP A 98 -17.05 -1.99 16.18
N ASP A 99 -17.33 -3.06 15.42
CA ASP A 99 -16.42 -3.53 14.37
C ASP A 99 -16.17 -2.44 13.32
N PHE A 100 -17.23 -1.76 12.89
CA PHE A 100 -17.14 -0.68 11.93
C PHE A 100 -16.30 0.49 12.45
N ILE A 101 -16.51 0.90 13.69
CA ILE A 101 -15.74 1.96 14.32
C ILE A 101 -14.26 1.55 14.45
N GLN A 102 -13.98 0.33 14.89
CA GLN A 102 -12.62 -0.17 15.01
C GLN A 102 -11.88 -0.16 13.67
N ILE A 103 -12.48 -0.69 12.60
CA ILE A 103 -11.85 -0.76 11.29
C ILE A 103 -11.60 0.64 10.70
N MET A 104 -12.52 1.56 10.90
CA MET A 104 -12.45 2.91 10.33
C MET A 104 -11.55 3.87 11.11
N THR A 105 -11.33 3.64 12.41
CA THR A 105 -10.64 4.62 13.26
C THR A 105 -9.35 4.12 13.89
N ARG A 106 -9.11 2.80 13.90
CA ARG A 106 -7.96 2.18 14.57
C ARG A 106 -7.16 1.21 13.71
N ALA A 107 -7.71 0.75 12.58
CA ALA A 107 -7.05 -0.16 11.65
C ALA A 107 -6.51 0.59 10.41
N VAL A 108 -6.21 -0.12 9.35
CA VAL A 108 -5.66 0.44 8.10
C VAL A 108 -6.51 1.58 7.53
N TYR A 109 -7.83 1.56 7.72
CA TYR A 109 -8.72 2.60 7.23
C TYR A 109 -8.64 3.92 8.03
N ALA A 110 -7.98 3.92 9.19
CA ALA A 110 -7.66 5.15 9.91
C ALA A 110 -6.78 6.10 9.08
N ARG A 111 -6.12 5.61 8.04
CA ARG A 111 -5.41 6.44 7.06
C ARG A 111 -6.29 7.49 6.38
N PHE A 112 -7.59 7.26 6.30
CA PHE A 112 -8.55 8.18 5.70
C PHE A 112 -9.22 9.13 6.69
N LEU A 113 -8.98 8.90 7.99
CA LEU A 113 -9.57 9.70 9.06
C LEU A 113 -8.83 11.04 9.21
N ARG A 114 -9.56 12.13 9.12
CA ARG A 114 -9.03 13.50 9.27
C ARG A 114 -9.92 14.31 10.19
N LYS A 115 -9.33 15.20 10.98
CA LYS A 115 -10.12 16.19 11.73
C LYS A 115 -10.89 17.08 10.77
N GLU A 116 -12.15 17.33 11.05
CA GLU A 116 -13.02 18.20 10.25
C GLU A 116 -12.48 19.64 10.20
N SER A 117 -11.89 20.08 11.31
CA SER A 117 -11.11 21.32 11.39
C SER A 117 -10.14 21.22 12.58
N PRO A 118 -9.07 22.06 12.63
CA PRO A 118 -8.19 22.12 13.79
C PRO A 118 -8.96 22.31 15.10
N GLY A 119 -8.72 21.45 16.08
CA GLY A 119 -9.40 21.49 17.40
C GLY A 119 -10.82 20.91 17.43
N SER A 120 -11.38 20.47 16.29
CA SER A 120 -12.69 19.82 16.25
C SER A 120 -12.66 18.47 16.98
N ALA A 121 -13.76 18.15 17.69
CA ALA A 121 -14.03 16.79 18.17
C ALA A 121 -14.56 15.88 17.05
N PHE A 122 -14.89 16.44 15.89
CA PHE A 122 -15.38 15.69 14.75
C PHE A 122 -14.26 15.34 13.77
N TRP A 123 -14.38 14.13 13.21
CA TRP A 123 -13.49 13.55 12.23
C TRP A 123 -14.27 13.07 11.03
N VAL A 124 -13.62 13.03 9.89
CA VAL A 124 -14.24 12.66 8.61
C VAL A 124 -13.36 11.64 7.90
N SER A 125 -13.97 10.59 7.36
CA SER A 125 -13.40 9.74 6.32
C SER A 125 -14.17 10.00 5.04
N ASP A 126 -13.46 10.47 4.01
CA ASP A 126 -14.04 10.94 2.76
C ASP A 126 -13.68 9.97 1.62
N PHE A 127 -14.69 9.40 1.01
CA PHE A 127 -14.57 8.49 -0.13
C PHE A 127 -15.27 9.06 -1.37
N THR A 128 -15.24 10.37 -1.52
CA THR A 128 -15.83 11.08 -2.67
C THR A 128 -15.26 10.59 -4.00
N ALA A 129 -13.98 10.22 -4.05
CA ALA A 129 -13.36 9.73 -5.29
C ALA A 129 -13.96 8.41 -5.82
N MET A 130 -14.81 7.72 -5.06
CA MET A 130 -15.60 6.61 -5.57
C MET A 130 -16.53 7.00 -6.73
N GLU A 131 -16.81 8.28 -6.92
CA GLU A 131 -17.55 8.76 -8.10
C GLU A 131 -16.81 8.52 -9.44
N LEU A 132 -15.49 8.29 -9.40
CA LEU A 132 -14.69 7.94 -10.57
C LEU A 132 -14.91 6.50 -11.05
N ILE A 133 -15.49 5.65 -10.22
CA ILE A 133 -15.69 4.23 -10.51
C ILE A 133 -17.02 4.04 -11.25
N THR A 134 -16.96 3.36 -12.38
CA THR A 134 -18.13 2.89 -13.08
C THR A 134 -18.46 1.47 -12.63
N PRO A 135 -19.56 1.22 -11.92
CA PRO A 135 -19.90 -0.12 -11.45
C PRO A 135 -19.99 -1.13 -12.60
N MET A 136 -19.54 -2.36 -12.37
CA MET A 136 -19.79 -3.49 -13.27
C MET A 136 -21.27 -3.87 -13.25
N PRO A 137 -21.79 -4.47 -14.33
CA PRO A 137 -23.18 -4.96 -14.33
C PRO A 137 -23.49 -5.87 -13.15
N GLY A 138 -24.55 -5.55 -12.40
CA GLY A 138 -24.96 -6.30 -11.21
C GLY A 138 -24.18 -5.97 -9.94
N THR A 139 -23.31 -4.97 -9.97
CA THR A 139 -22.64 -4.39 -8.79
C THR A 139 -22.92 -2.91 -8.66
N TYR A 140 -22.64 -2.35 -7.49
CA TYR A 140 -22.89 -0.95 -7.18
C TYR A 140 -21.71 -0.35 -6.44
N CYS A 141 -21.40 0.90 -6.75
CA CYS A 141 -20.44 1.74 -6.04
C CYS A 141 -21.09 3.07 -5.71
N ALA A 142 -20.77 3.66 -4.58
CA ALA A 142 -21.28 4.98 -4.23
C ALA A 142 -20.23 5.79 -3.46
N PRO A 143 -20.08 7.09 -3.79
CA PRO A 143 -19.28 7.99 -2.98
C PRO A 143 -19.98 8.28 -1.66
N VAL A 144 -19.27 8.09 -0.56
CA VAL A 144 -19.80 8.34 0.80
C VAL A 144 -18.79 9.12 1.64
N VAL A 145 -19.32 9.85 2.62
CA VAL A 145 -18.54 10.53 3.64
C VAL A 145 -19.02 10.07 5.02
N CYS A 146 -18.09 9.56 5.82
CA CYS A 146 -18.36 9.14 7.20
C CYS A 146 -17.93 10.23 8.16
N ARG A 147 -18.79 10.57 9.12
CA ARG A 147 -18.50 11.54 10.16
C ARG A 147 -18.46 10.87 11.52
N PHE A 148 -17.38 11.08 12.26
CA PHE A 148 -17.15 10.52 13.58
C PHE A 148 -17.03 11.62 14.62
N LEU A 149 -17.48 11.33 15.83
CA LEU A 149 -17.28 12.16 17.02
C LEU A 149 -16.27 11.44 17.93
N GLN A 150 -15.24 12.13 18.36
CA GLN A 150 -14.29 11.63 19.36
C GLN A 150 -14.63 12.23 20.74
N GLN A 151 -14.91 11.34 21.71
CA GLN A 151 -15.14 11.71 23.11
C GLN A 151 -14.40 10.73 24.02
N ASN A 152 -13.62 11.23 24.96
CA ASN A 152 -12.89 10.40 25.94
C ASN A 152 -12.08 9.27 25.30
N ASN A 153 -11.37 9.57 24.21
CA ASN A 153 -10.60 8.62 23.37
C ASN A 153 -11.44 7.52 22.69
N HIS A 154 -12.76 7.60 22.71
CA HIS A 154 -13.64 6.73 21.95
C HIS A 154 -14.21 7.46 20.74
N PHE A 155 -14.36 6.72 19.64
CA PHE A 155 -15.01 7.20 18.43
C PHE A 155 -16.43 6.68 18.35
N TYR A 156 -17.33 7.53 17.86
CA TYR A 156 -18.72 7.21 17.55
C TYR A 156 -18.99 7.64 16.11
N CYS A 157 -19.47 6.76 15.27
CA CYS A 157 -19.93 7.16 13.94
C CYS A 157 -21.30 7.85 14.07
N VAL A 158 -21.34 9.14 13.75
CA VAL A 158 -22.56 9.96 13.91
C VAL A 158 -23.41 10.01 12.64
N SER A 159 -22.79 9.81 11.47
CA SER A 159 -23.50 9.75 10.20
C SER A 159 -22.64 9.19 9.08
N ILE A 160 -23.30 8.65 8.06
CA ILE A 160 -22.74 8.32 6.75
C ILE A 160 -23.59 9.03 5.72
N THR A 161 -22.97 9.88 4.91
CA THR A 161 -23.66 10.65 3.86
C THR A 161 -23.31 10.04 2.51
N PHE A 162 -24.34 9.60 1.78
CA PHE A 162 -24.22 9.30 0.36
C PHE A 162 -24.25 10.60 -0.42
N LEU A 163 -23.26 10.83 -1.25
CA LEU A 163 -23.19 12.05 -2.04
C LEU A 163 -24.12 11.96 -3.26
N LYS A 164 -24.52 13.11 -3.77
CA LYS A 164 -25.33 13.19 -4.97
C LYS A 164 -24.58 12.63 -6.17
N THR A 165 -25.18 11.66 -6.86
CA THR A 165 -24.65 11.07 -8.10
C THR A 165 -25.75 10.97 -9.14
N GLY A 166 -25.55 11.56 -10.32
CA GLY A 166 -26.54 11.53 -11.39
C GLY A 166 -27.91 12.05 -10.91
N THR A 167 -28.93 11.19 -10.91
CA THR A 167 -30.29 11.51 -10.45
C THR A 167 -30.53 11.30 -8.96
N ASN A 168 -29.59 10.66 -8.24
CA ASN A 168 -29.73 10.40 -6.82
C ASN A 168 -29.44 11.67 -6.02
N SER A 169 -30.33 12.01 -5.09
CA SER A 169 -30.13 13.09 -4.14
C SER A 169 -29.13 12.68 -3.06
N GLU A 170 -28.51 13.68 -2.41
CA GLU A 170 -27.74 13.43 -1.20
C GLU A 170 -28.63 12.80 -0.12
N LEU A 171 -28.10 11.77 0.56
CA LEU A 171 -28.81 11.08 1.63
C LEU A 171 -27.93 10.97 2.89
N LEU A 172 -28.36 11.60 3.97
CA LEU A 172 -27.76 11.47 5.29
C LEU A 172 -28.39 10.31 6.07
N VAL A 173 -27.60 9.32 6.43
CA VAL A 173 -27.99 8.15 7.22
C VAL A 173 -27.34 8.21 8.60
N LYS A 174 -28.11 7.92 9.66
CA LYS A 174 -27.64 7.96 11.05
C LYS A 174 -27.82 6.61 11.74
N PRO A 175 -27.10 6.35 12.85
CA PRO A 175 -27.40 5.20 13.70
C PRO A 175 -28.88 5.16 14.09
N GLY A 176 -29.50 3.99 13.94
CA GLY A 176 -30.93 3.80 14.16
C GLY A 176 -31.82 3.89 12.92
N ASP A 177 -31.35 4.49 11.84
CA ASP A 177 -32.05 4.42 10.55
C ASP A 177 -32.02 3.00 9.99
N LYS A 178 -33.04 2.58 9.26
CA LYS A 178 -33.09 1.25 8.64
C LYS A 178 -31.97 1.06 7.60
N ALA A 179 -31.54 2.15 6.96
CA ALA A 179 -30.44 2.16 5.99
C ALA A 179 -29.04 2.02 6.63
N TRP A 180 -28.92 2.06 7.96
CA TRP A 180 -27.62 2.17 8.66
C TRP A 180 -26.66 1.04 8.30
N ASN A 181 -27.09 -0.21 8.33
CA ASN A 181 -26.24 -1.33 8.00
C ASN A 181 -25.76 -1.31 6.54
N LEU A 182 -26.62 -0.93 5.62
CA LEU A 182 -26.24 -0.77 4.21
C LEU A 182 -25.28 0.40 4.02
N ALA A 183 -25.44 1.49 4.77
CA ALA A 183 -24.52 2.62 4.74
C ALA A 183 -23.11 2.24 5.24
N LYS A 184 -22.99 1.46 6.32
CA LYS A 184 -21.69 0.91 6.79
C LYS A 184 -21.01 0.07 5.71
N VAL A 185 -21.76 -0.75 4.98
CA VAL A 185 -21.24 -1.59 3.89
C VAL A 185 -20.63 -0.72 2.78
N TYR A 186 -21.31 0.35 2.37
CA TYR A 186 -20.76 1.29 1.38
C TYR A 186 -19.57 2.08 1.88
N ALA A 187 -19.54 2.44 3.16
CA ALA A 187 -18.36 3.05 3.78
C ALA A 187 -17.15 2.10 3.76
N CYS A 188 -17.35 0.83 4.08
CA CYS A 188 -16.31 -0.20 3.97
C CYS A 188 -15.87 -0.41 2.51
N GLN A 189 -16.78 -0.33 1.53
CA GLN A 189 -16.41 -0.38 0.11
C GLN A 189 -15.50 0.78 -0.26
N GLY A 190 -15.88 2.00 0.08
CA GLY A 190 -15.06 3.18 -0.17
C GLY A 190 -13.67 3.04 0.44
N ALA A 191 -13.59 2.63 1.69
CA ALA A 191 -12.33 2.41 2.39
C ALA A 191 -11.47 1.31 1.72
N ALA A 192 -12.08 0.19 1.32
CA ALA A 192 -11.37 -0.91 0.65
C ALA A 192 -10.80 -0.48 -0.71
N TYR A 193 -11.58 0.22 -1.53
CA TYR A 193 -11.10 0.76 -2.81
C TYR A 193 -9.95 1.73 -2.62
N HIS A 194 -10.03 2.60 -1.62
CA HIS A 194 -8.98 3.59 -1.35
C HIS A 194 -7.72 2.94 -0.80
N ALA A 195 -7.84 1.95 0.07
CA ALA A 195 -6.69 1.20 0.56
C ALA A 195 -5.96 0.48 -0.59
N LEU A 196 -6.71 -0.22 -1.45
CA LEU A 196 -6.14 -1.02 -2.53
C LEU A 196 -5.66 -0.20 -3.73
N PHE A 197 -6.32 0.91 -4.06
CA PHE A 197 -6.13 1.60 -5.33
C PHE A 197 -5.70 3.07 -5.21
N VAL A 198 -5.61 3.61 -4.00
CA VAL A 198 -5.04 4.94 -3.72
C VAL A 198 -3.77 4.79 -2.90
N VAL A 199 -3.84 4.11 -1.75
CA VAL A 199 -2.71 3.99 -0.82
C VAL A 199 -1.68 2.98 -1.32
N HIS A 200 -2.12 1.76 -1.60
CA HIS A 200 -1.24 0.66 -1.96
C HIS A 200 -0.32 0.94 -3.17
N PRO A 201 -0.82 1.53 -4.27
CA PRO A 201 0.05 1.94 -5.37
C PRO A 201 1.11 2.98 -5.00
N ALA A 202 0.80 3.85 -4.04
CA ALA A 202 1.76 4.85 -3.56
C ALA A 202 2.88 4.22 -2.69
N LEU A 203 2.65 3.02 -2.16
CA LEU A 203 3.66 2.24 -1.44
C LEU A 203 4.56 1.41 -2.38
N HIS A 204 4.13 1.17 -3.61
CA HIS A 204 4.86 0.38 -4.60
C HIS A 204 5.62 1.24 -5.60
N PHE A 205 4.90 1.88 -6.50
CA PHE A 205 5.47 2.45 -7.74
C PHE A 205 6.49 3.57 -7.56
N PRO A 206 6.37 4.51 -6.61
CA PRO A 206 7.45 5.46 -6.35
C PRO A 206 8.71 4.78 -5.83
N MET A 207 8.54 3.73 -5.03
CA MET A 207 9.66 2.96 -4.47
C MET A 207 10.38 2.15 -5.55
N ASP A 208 9.67 1.69 -6.58
CA ASP A 208 10.27 1.04 -7.74
C ASP A 208 11.23 1.95 -8.49
N SER A 209 10.85 3.22 -8.65
CA SER A 209 11.75 4.20 -9.25
C SER A 209 13.04 4.37 -8.42
N VAL A 210 12.91 4.48 -7.09
CA VAL A 210 14.07 4.56 -6.20
C VAL A 210 14.92 3.29 -6.28
N ASN A 211 14.28 2.10 -6.28
CA ASN A 211 14.95 0.81 -6.43
C ASN A 211 15.76 0.72 -7.73
N ALA A 212 15.09 0.94 -8.86
CA ALA A 212 15.72 0.87 -10.18
C ALA A 212 16.88 1.85 -10.32
N ILE A 213 16.71 3.09 -9.87
CA ILE A 213 17.74 4.12 -9.90
C ILE A 213 18.91 3.78 -8.97
N THR A 214 18.65 3.23 -7.78
CA THR A 214 19.69 2.79 -6.87
C THR A 214 20.55 1.70 -7.51
N LYS A 215 19.93 0.68 -8.08
CA LYS A 215 20.65 -0.41 -8.78
C LYS A 215 21.41 0.07 -10.02
N THR A 216 20.92 1.12 -10.67
CA THR A 216 21.53 1.68 -11.88
C THR A 216 22.70 2.64 -11.57
N ALA A 217 22.53 3.53 -10.61
CA ALA A 217 23.37 4.72 -10.46
C ALA A 217 24.37 4.66 -9.29
N VAL A 218 24.24 3.68 -8.39
CA VAL A 218 25.07 3.59 -7.18
C VAL A 218 25.92 2.32 -7.19
N PRO A 219 27.24 2.39 -6.99
CA PRO A 219 28.12 1.20 -6.94
C PRO A 219 27.74 0.26 -5.80
N HIS A 220 27.93 -1.05 -5.98
CA HIS A 220 27.58 -2.08 -4.99
C HIS A 220 28.30 -1.94 -3.66
N ILE A 221 29.53 -1.39 -3.68
CA ILE A 221 30.32 -1.17 -2.47
C ILE A 221 29.93 0.09 -1.70
N HIS A 222 29.10 0.93 -2.29
CA HIS A 222 28.70 2.20 -1.69
C HIS A 222 27.73 1.98 -0.51
N PRO A 223 27.91 2.68 0.63
CA PRO A 223 27.05 2.50 1.81
C PRO A 223 25.56 2.70 1.53
N LEU A 224 25.19 3.65 0.66
CA LEU A 224 23.82 3.86 0.22
C LEU A 224 23.24 2.62 -0.46
N PHE A 225 23.97 2.02 -1.41
CA PHE A 225 23.53 0.79 -2.09
C PHE A 225 23.37 -0.36 -1.09
N GLN A 226 24.39 -0.56 -0.25
CA GLN A 226 24.40 -1.64 0.74
C GLN A 226 23.27 -1.54 1.77
N ALA A 227 22.81 -0.32 2.06
CA ALA A 227 21.67 -0.09 2.93
C ALA A 227 20.31 -0.39 2.26
N LEU A 228 20.14 0.04 1.01
CA LEU A 228 18.83 -0.07 0.33
C LEU A 228 18.62 -1.41 -0.36
N TYR A 229 19.68 -2.03 -0.87
CA TYR A 229 19.60 -3.25 -1.67
C TYR A 229 18.86 -4.42 -1.00
N PRO A 230 19.03 -4.71 0.30
CA PRO A 230 18.28 -5.79 0.97
C PRO A 230 16.77 -5.60 0.94
N HIS A 231 16.30 -4.38 0.69
CA HIS A 231 14.89 -4.01 0.64
C HIS A 231 14.33 -3.93 -0.79
N THR A 232 15.04 -4.48 -1.78
CA THR A 232 14.66 -4.38 -3.20
C THR A 232 14.22 -5.70 -3.82
N THR A 233 14.12 -6.77 -3.03
CA THR A 233 13.84 -8.12 -3.52
C THR A 233 12.39 -8.21 -4.02
N TYR A 234 12.21 -8.73 -5.24
CA TYR A 234 10.93 -9.02 -5.90
C TYR A 234 10.06 -7.83 -6.32
N THR A 235 10.34 -6.60 -5.91
CA THR A 235 9.44 -5.47 -6.20
C THR A 235 9.24 -5.23 -7.69
N LEU A 236 10.31 -5.05 -8.46
CA LEU A 236 10.22 -4.66 -9.88
C LEU A 236 9.50 -5.69 -10.77
N PRO A 237 9.80 -7.00 -10.72
CA PRO A 237 9.06 -7.97 -11.52
C PRO A 237 7.60 -8.12 -11.09
N LEU A 238 7.29 -7.95 -9.81
CA LEU A 238 5.92 -7.94 -9.32
C LEU A 238 5.13 -6.78 -9.96
N ASP A 239 5.64 -5.56 -9.85
CA ASP A 239 4.95 -4.36 -10.31
C ASP A 239 4.85 -4.32 -11.84
N ASN A 240 5.88 -4.82 -12.55
CA ASN A 240 5.77 -5.06 -13.98
C ASN A 240 4.60 -5.98 -14.32
N SER A 241 4.45 -7.09 -13.59
CA SER A 241 3.35 -8.03 -13.84
C SER A 241 1.97 -7.42 -13.62
N VAL A 242 1.87 -6.48 -12.68
CA VAL A 242 0.63 -5.73 -12.41
C VAL A 242 0.31 -4.74 -13.54
N LEU A 243 1.31 -4.14 -14.15
CA LEU A 243 1.13 -3.09 -15.17
C LEU A 243 1.00 -3.63 -16.59
N GLU A 244 1.71 -4.72 -16.94
CA GLU A 244 1.79 -5.22 -18.32
C GLU A 244 0.49 -5.81 -18.84
N SER A 245 -0.25 -6.54 -18.03
CA SER A 245 -1.42 -7.27 -18.50
C SER A 245 -2.67 -6.40 -18.53
N ALA A 246 -3.43 -6.47 -19.60
CA ALA A 246 -4.75 -5.87 -19.70
C ALA A 246 -5.77 -6.44 -18.70
N PHE A 247 -5.45 -7.56 -18.08
CA PHE A 247 -6.34 -8.31 -17.19
C PHE A 247 -5.95 -8.20 -15.73
N THR A 248 -5.00 -7.35 -15.39
CA THR A 248 -4.60 -7.11 -14.01
C THR A 248 -5.64 -6.29 -13.26
N VAL A 249 -5.53 -6.27 -11.94
CA VAL A 249 -6.38 -5.47 -11.07
C VAL A 249 -6.41 -3.98 -11.44
N VAL A 250 -5.28 -3.45 -11.93
CA VAL A 250 -5.13 -2.06 -12.35
C VAL A 250 -5.86 -1.77 -13.66
N ASN A 251 -5.72 -2.67 -14.62
CA ASN A 251 -6.30 -2.49 -15.95
C ASN A 251 -7.74 -2.98 -16.02
N ASN A 252 -8.09 -4.03 -15.29
CA ASN A 252 -9.44 -4.55 -15.03
C ASN A 252 -10.41 -4.43 -16.22
N ASN A 253 -9.97 -4.89 -17.41
CA ASN A 253 -10.76 -4.76 -18.63
C ASN A 253 -11.66 -5.97 -18.92
N ALA A 254 -11.46 -7.09 -18.22
CA ALA A 254 -12.31 -8.28 -18.36
C ALA A 254 -12.38 -9.08 -17.05
N PRO A 255 -13.57 -9.52 -16.65
CA PRO A 255 -13.75 -10.45 -15.55
C PRO A 255 -13.26 -11.86 -15.95
N GLY A 256 -12.90 -12.71 -14.99
CA GLY A 256 -12.63 -14.11 -15.21
C GLY A 256 -11.17 -14.45 -15.50
N THR A 257 -10.22 -13.58 -15.18
CA THR A 257 -8.79 -13.86 -15.28
C THR A 257 -8.24 -14.42 -13.97
N TRP A 258 -7.01 -14.90 -13.97
CA TRP A 258 -6.40 -15.44 -12.74
C TRP A 258 -6.10 -14.37 -11.67
N PHE A 259 -6.05 -13.07 -12.04
CA PHE A 259 -6.05 -11.94 -11.11
C PHE A 259 -7.45 -11.52 -10.63
N ASP A 260 -8.50 -12.20 -11.08
CA ASP A 260 -9.88 -11.93 -10.74
C ASP A 260 -10.19 -11.87 -9.21
N PRO A 261 -9.51 -12.59 -8.30
CA PRO A 261 -9.71 -12.41 -6.86
C PRO A 261 -9.58 -10.97 -6.37
N LEU A 262 -8.68 -10.19 -6.97
CA LEU A 262 -8.51 -8.78 -6.66
C LEU A 262 -9.35 -7.85 -7.52
N THR A 263 -10.12 -8.39 -8.46
CA THR A 263 -10.92 -7.56 -9.35
C THR A 263 -12.03 -6.87 -8.58
N ALA A 264 -12.02 -5.54 -8.58
CA ALA A 264 -13.07 -4.72 -7.99
C ALA A 264 -14.40 -4.89 -8.72
N GLY A 265 -15.51 -4.49 -8.09
CA GLY A 265 -16.85 -4.47 -8.69
C GLY A 265 -17.07 -3.31 -9.67
N GLY A 266 -16.04 -2.61 -10.12
CA GLY A 266 -16.12 -1.46 -11.00
C GLY A 266 -14.96 -1.32 -11.95
N TYR A 267 -15.18 -0.56 -13.02
CA TYR A 267 -14.17 -0.17 -14.01
C TYR A 267 -13.49 1.14 -13.61
N ASN A 268 -12.48 1.54 -14.37
CA ASN A 268 -11.75 2.80 -14.20
C ASN A 268 -10.90 2.88 -12.92
N ILE A 269 -10.41 1.76 -12.41
CA ILE A 269 -9.57 1.71 -11.20
C ILE A 269 -8.37 2.65 -11.28
N LYS A 270 -7.74 2.78 -12.45
CA LYS A 270 -6.63 3.71 -12.68
C LYS A 270 -6.98 5.19 -12.43
N GLN A 271 -8.26 5.56 -12.42
CA GLN A 271 -8.68 6.91 -12.04
C GLN A 271 -8.45 7.18 -10.54
N LEU A 272 -8.68 6.18 -9.70
CA LEU A 272 -8.34 6.27 -8.27
C LEU A 272 -6.83 6.38 -8.06
N PHE A 273 -6.02 5.66 -8.83
CA PHE A 273 -4.57 5.81 -8.82
C PHE A 273 -4.17 7.26 -9.14
N GLY A 274 -4.72 7.83 -10.21
CA GLY A 274 -4.47 9.22 -10.58
C GLY A 274 -4.86 10.20 -9.47
N ALA A 275 -6.00 9.99 -8.83
CA ALA A 275 -6.44 10.79 -7.69
C ALA A 275 -5.45 10.70 -6.51
N GLY A 276 -4.92 9.51 -6.22
CA GLY A 276 -3.91 9.31 -5.17
C GLY A 276 -2.59 10.04 -5.45
N TYR A 277 -2.14 10.04 -6.71
CA TYR A 277 -0.87 10.69 -7.09
C TYR A 277 -0.97 12.20 -7.24
N SER A 278 -2.07 12.70 -7.78
CA SER A 278 -2.22 14.12 -8.15
C SER A 278 -3.00 14.95 -7.15
N GLY A 279 -3.65 14.32 -6.19
CA GLY A 279 -4.68 14.92 -5.37
C GLY A 279 -6.03 14.90 -6.08
N TYR A 280 -7.11 15.13 -5.33
CA TYR A 280 -8.47 15.06 -5.86
C TYR A 280 -9.32 16.24 -5.41
N LYS A 281 -9.72 17.10 -6.35
CA LYS A 281 -10.64 18.25 -6.13
C LYS A 281 -10.27 19.16 -4.96
N GLY A 282 -9.00 19.22 -4.55
CA GLY A 282 -8.55 19.98 -3.38
C GLY A 282 -8.99 19.42 -2.04
N LEU A 283 -9.51 18.19 -2.00
CA LEU A 283 -9.93 17.53 -0.76
C LEU A 283 -8.71 17.15 0.09
N ALA A 284 -8.74 17.50 1.36
CA ALA A 284 -7.66 17.20 2.31
C ALA A 284 -7.42 15.69 2.48
N SER A 285 -8.44 14.86 2.23
CA SER A 285 -8.35 13.40 2.28
C SER A 285 -7.54 12.81 1.13
N TYR A 286 -7.29 13.58 0.07
CA TYR A 286 -6.54 13.19 -1.11
C TYR A 286 -5.43 14.23 -1.40
N PRO A 287 -4.45 14.38 -0.49
CA PRO A 287 -3.30 15.21 -0.79
C PRO A 287 -2.54 14.56 -1.95
N ALA A 288 -1.93 15.40 -2.79
CA ALA A 288 -1.04 14.88 -3.81
C ALA A 288 0.10 14.10 -3.13
N TYR A 289 0.48 12.96 -3.72
CA TYR A 289 1.60 12.17 -3.22
C TYR A 289 2.87 13.02 -3.10
N ASP A 290 3.60 12.85 -2.01
CA ASP A 290 4.88 13.50 -1.75
C ASP A 290 5.77 12.53 -0.96
N TYR A 291 6.95 12.23 -1.51
CA TYR A 291 7.87 11.25 -0.92
C TYR A 291 8.32 11.64 0.50
N MET A 292 8.59 12.94 0.74
CA MET A 292 9.11 13.43 2.01
C MET A 292 8.06 13.54 3.11
N THR A 293 6.79 13.31 2.78
CA THR A 293 5.68 13.35 3.74
C THR A 293 4.94 12.01 3.81
N PRO A 294 5.60 10.93 4.25
CA PRO A 294 4.95 9.64 4.42
C PRO A 294 3.83 9.75 5.45
N TRP A 295 2.75 8.99 5.22
CA TRP A 295 1.62 9.05 6.12
C TRP A 295 1.90 8.38 7.47
N MET A 296 2.00 9.16 8.51
CA MET A 296 2.21 8.76 9.90
C MET A 296 1.44 9.73 10.82
N ASP A 297 0.13 9.76 10.72
CA ASP A 297 -0.69 10.73 11.45
C ASP A 297 -0.59 10.51 12.97
N ALA A 298 -0.06 11.49 13.70
CA ALA A 298 0.09 11.44 15.15
C ALA A 298 -1.24 11.48 15.91
N ASP A 299 -2.29 11.95 15.27
CA ASP A 299 -3.61 12.09 15.89
C ASP A 299 -4.41 10.78 15.84
N THR A 300 -3.93 9.77 15.08
CA THR A 300 -4.53 8.44 15.04
C THR A 300 -3.63 7.40 15.72
N LEU A 301 -4.22 6.41 16.38
CA LEU A 301 -3.44 5.33 17.01
C LEU A 301 -2.66 4.52 15.96
N TYR A 302 -3.27 4.28 14.81
CA TYR A 302 -2.62 3.58 13.70
C TYR A 302 -1.38 4.35 13.20
N GLY A 303 -1.51 5.66 12.99
CA GLY A 303 -0.39 6.51 12.60
C GLY A 303 0.69 6.60 13.66
N GLN A 304 0.32 6.59 14.94
CA GLN A 304 1.30 6.53 16.06
C GLN A 304 2.10 5.23 16.00
N CYS A 305 1.47 4.08 15.75
CA CYS A 305 2.18 2.80 15.60
C CYS A 305 3.15 2.83 14.42
N LEU A 306 2.73 3.34 13.27
CA LEU A 306 3.61 3.51 12.11
C LEU A 306 4.82 4.40 12.42
N ARG A 307 4.60 5.46 13.20
CA ARG A 307 5.66 6.38 13.64
C ARG A 307 6.65 5.73 14.61
N GLU A 308 6.19 4.88 15.52
CA GLU A 308 7.08 4.13 16.40
C GLU A 308 8.03 3.22 15.59
N TYR A 309 7.50 2.54 14.58
CA TYR A 309 8.33 1.74 13.68
C TYR A 309 9.26 2.58 12.79
N TYR A 310 8.93 3.82 12.47
CA TYR A 310 9.80 4.69 11.66
C TYR A 310 11.07 5.14 12.39
N LYS A 311 11.01 5.31 13.71
CA LYS A 311 12.13 5.83 14.52
C LYS A 311 13.43 5.04 14.36
N PRO A 312 13.46 3.69 14.48
CA PRO A 312 14.66 2.90 14.27
C PRO A 312 15.29 3.09 12.89
N PHE A 313 14.46 3.19 11.84
CA PHE A 313 14.95 3.42 10.47
C PHE A 313 15.65 4.77 10.35
N LEU A 314 15.09 5.82 10.93
CA LEU A 314 15.74 7.14 10.89
C LEU A 314 17.06 7.15 11.64
N VAL A 315 17.15 6.49 12.79
CA VAL A 315 18.40 6.36 13.55
C VAL A 315 19.43 5.61 12.72
N PHE A 316 19.06 4.49 12.13
CA PHE A 316 19.93 3.67 11.29
C PHE A 316 20.41 4.43 10.05
N ALA A 317 19.49 5.03 9.31
CA ALA A 317 19.80 5.83 8.12
C ALA A 317 20.72 7.03 8.46
N THR A 318 20.55 7.65 9.63
CA THR A 318 21.42 8.74 10.09
C THR A 318 22.86 8.25 10.30
N LYS A 319 23.05 7.04 10.83
CA LYS A 319 24.38 6.44 10.95
C LYS A 319 25.01 6.18 9.59
N ILE A 320 24.25 5.66 8.63
CA ILE A 320 24.74 5.43 7.27
C ILE A 320 25.09 6.77 6.59
N ALA A 321 24.22 7.76 6.68
CA ALA A 321 24.45 9.08 6.11
C ALA A 321 25.72 9.74 6.69
N SER A 322 26.07 9.47 7.94
CA SER A 322 27.22 10.09 8.60
C SER A 322 28.57 9.66 8.05
N VAL A 323 28.67 8.54 7.32
CA VAL A 323 29.90 8.06 6.67
C VAL A 323 30.00 8.49 5.21
N ILE A 324 28.94 9.08 4.65
CA ILE A 324 28.87 9.51 3.26
C ILE A 324 29.28 11.00 3.17
N PRO A 325 30.30 11.34 2.35
CA PRO A 325 30.68 12.73 2.18
C PRO A 325 29.56 13.61 1.63
N LEU A 326 29.44 14.85 2.11
CA LEU A 326 28.43 15.82 1.63
C LEU A 326 28.62 16.25 0.15
N THR A 327 29.71 15.83 -0.47
CA THR A 327 30.02 16.09 -1.88
C THR A 327 30.04 14.82 -2.71
N ASP A 328 29.48 13.71 -2.17
CA ASP A 328 29.50 12.42 -2.82
C ASP A 328 28.82 12.49 -4.19
N PRO A 329 29.53 12.16 -5.29
CA PRO A 329 29.00 12.31 -6.63
C PRO A 329 27.93 11.25 -6.98
N TYR A 330 27.99 10.07 -6.36
CA TYR A 330 27.00 9.01 -6.58
C TYR A 330 25.65 9.37 -5.93
N VAL A 331 25.72 9.84 -4.68
CA VAL A 331 24.53 10.29 -3.96
C VAL A 331 23.89 11.49 -4.66
N LYS A 332 24.73 12.45 -5.12
CA LYS A 332 24.23 13.59 -5.87
C LYS A 332 23.47 13.15 -7.12
N ARG A 333 24.09 12.32 -7.96
CA ARG A 333 23.52 11.81 -9.19
C ARG A 333 22.27 10.97 -8.93
N TRP A 334 22.31 10.07 -7.95
CA TRP A 334 21.18 9.27 -7.54
C TRP A 334 19.97 10.13 -7.13
N ALA A 335 20.23 11.18 -6.35
CA ALA A 335 19.18 12.10 -5.90
C ALA A 335 18.61 12.94 -7.06
N ASP A 336 19.44 13.39 -8.01
CA ASP A 336 18.98 14.08 -9.22
C ASP A 336 18.03 13.18 -10.03
N TYR A 337 18.35 11.90 -10.21
CA TYR A 337 17.47 10.96 -10.91
C TYR A 337 16.21 10.62 -10.12
N CYS A 338 16.32 10.40 -8.82
CA CYS A 338 15.15 10.15 -7.99
C CYS A 338 14.20 11.36 -8.01
N SER A 339 14.69 12.57 -7.87
CA SER A 339 13.85 13.78 -7.90
C SER A 339 13.17 14.00 -9.24
N ALA A 340 13.81 13.61 -10.35
CA ALA A 340 13.22 13.66 -11.68
C ALA A 340 12.08 12.64 -11.86
N ASN A 341 12.06 11.54 -11.13
CA ASN A 341 11.11 10.42 -11.27
C ASN A 341 10.13 10.29 -10.13
N VAL A 342 10.43 10.81 -8.95
CA VAL A 342 9.60 10.69 -7.73
C VAL A 342 9.27 12.08 -7.19
N ARG A 343 7.98 12.37 -7.09
CA ARG A 343 7.52 13.67 -6.58
C ARG A 343 7.91 13.84 -5.12
N GLY A 344 8.42 15.04 -4.79
CA GLY A 344 8.83 15.40 -3.44
C GLY A 344 10.21 14.86 -3.03
N PHE A 345 10.87 14.07 -3.88
CA PHE A 345 12.23 13.60 -3.60
C PHE A 345 13.23 14.78 -3.75
N PRO A 346 14.15 15.01 -2.79
CA PRO A 346 15.14 16.07 -2.88
C PRO A 346 16.13 15.81 -4.03
N ASP A 347 16.49 16.85 -4.76
CA ASP A 347 17.50 16.78 -5.81
C ASP A 347 18.92 16.63 -5.23
N GLY A 348 19.92 16.49 -6.12
CA GLY A 348 21.33 16.28 -5.73
C GLY A 348 21.98 17.45 -5.00
N THR A 349 21.33 18.62 -4.90
CA THR A 349 21.76 19.74 -4.05
C THR A 349 21.05 19.66 -2.69
N ALA A 350 19.75 19.49 -2.70
CA ALA A 350 18.92 19.44 -1.51
C ALA A 350 19.18 18.18 -0.65
N ILE A 351 19.65 17.08 -1.26
CA ILE A 351 19.88 15.80 -0.56
C ILE A 351 20.85 15.93 0.61
N PHE A 352 21.84 16.82 0.49
CA PHE A 352 22.86 17.07 1.53
C PHE A 352 22.45 18.16 2.52
N THR A 353 21.24 18.71 2.40
CA THR A 353 20.75 19.76 3.31
C THR A 353 20.09 19.11 4.53
N GLY A 354 20.50 19.53 5.72
CA GLY A 354 19.94 19.01 6.97
C GLY A 354 20.09 17.49 7.10
N ASN A 355 18.99 16.80 7.30
CA ASN A 355 18.94 15.34 7.44
C ASN A 355 18.30 14.64 6.23
N ASN A 356 18.23 15.29 5.07
CA ASN A 356 17.48 14.78 3.93
C ASN A 356 17.94 13.41 3.46
N LEU A 357 19.26 13.17 3.36
CA LEU A 357 19.81 11.87 2.95
C LEU A 357 19.35 10.75 3.88
N ALA A 358 19.45 10.95 5.18
CA ALA A 358 18.98 9.97 6.15
C ALA A 358 17.45 9.80 6.09
N THR A 359 16.73 10.89 5.90
CA THR A 359 15.26 10.87 5.82
C THR A 359 14.78 10.07 4.60
N VAL A 360 15.35 10.30 3.40
CA VAL A 360 14.94 9.56 2.20
C VAL A 360 15.25 8.07 2.29
N MET A 361 16.42 7.70 2.87
CA MET A 361 16.74 6.30 3.10
C MET A 361 15.79 5.66 4.11
N ALA A 362 15.51 6.35 5.21
CA ALA A 362 14.60 5.86 6.24
C ALA A 362 13.18 5.66 5.70
N ILE A 363 12.67 6.59 4.89
CA ILE A 363 11.36 6.48 4.25
C ILE A 363 11.33 5.27 3.33
N TYR A 364 12.33 5.12 2.45
CA TYR A 364 12.38 3.98 1.54
C TYR A 364 12.29 2.65 2.28
N MET A 365 13.23 2.40 3.21
CA MET A 365 13.31 1.16 3.95
C MET A 365 12.03 0.88 4.77
N TRP A 366 11.50 1.91 5.44
CA TRP A 366 10.29 1.81 6.25
C TRP A 366 9.05 1.58 5.39
N ASP A 367 8.95 2.24 4.25
CA ASP A 367 7.76 2.18 3.39
C ASP A 367 7.60 0.81 2.74
N VAL A 368 8.68 0.29 2.13
CA VAL A 368 8.67 -1.02 1.46
C VAL A 368 8.59 -2.21 2.45
N THR A 369 8.75 -1.97 3.73
CA THR A 369 8.68 -2.99 4.78
C THR A 369 7.47 -2.78 5.68
N VAL A 370 7.56 -1.84 6.61
CA VAL A 370 6.56 -1.63 7.68
C VAL A 370 5.25 -1.07 7.13
N SER A 371 5.30 -0.01 6.33
CA SER A 371 4.09 0.65 5.83
C SER A 371 3.34 -0.27 4.86
N HIS A 372 4.06 -0.91 3.94
CA HIS A 372 3.54 -1.90 3.01
C HIS A 372 2.97 -3.12 3.74
N GLY A 373 3.74 -3.71 4.65
CA GLY A 373 3.28 -4.84 5.45
C GLY A 373 2.04 -4.49 6.30
N ALA A 374 1.97 -3.29 6.88
CA ALA A 374 0.79 -2.83 7.61
C ALA A 374 -0.44 -2.64 6.71
N ASP A 375 -0.24 -2.26 5.45
CA ASP A 375 -1.35 -2.18 4.49
C ASP A 375 -1.90 -3.56 4.13
N HIS A 376 -1.03 -4.57 4.02
CA HIS A 376 -1.44 -5.97 3.80
C HIS A 376 -2.12 -6.59 5.02
N HIS A 377 -1.50 -6.45 6.18
CA HIS A 377 -1.90 -7.22 7.36
C HIS A 377 -2.64 -6.38 8.39
N SER A 378 -2.64 -5.06 8.26
CA SER A 378 -3.14 -4.13 9.29
C SER A 378 -2.60 -4.51 10.68
N PHE A 379 -2.38 -3.69 11.62
CA PHE A 379 -1.93 -4.12 12.95
C PHE A 379 -2.97 -4.99 13.70
N GLY A 380 -3.90 -5.60 13.01
CA GLY A 380 -4.96 -6.46 13.54
C GLY A 380 -5.94 -6.91 12.47
N ASN A 381 -6.96 -7.55 12.88
CA ASN A 381 -7.85 -8.51 12.25
C ASN A 381 -8.78 -8.08 11.14
N PHE A 382 -8.73 -6.86 10.67
CA PHE A 382 -9.81 -6.35 9.81
C PHE A 382 -9.56 -6.54 8.33
N ILE A 383 -8.46 -7.16 7.98
CA ILE A 383 -8.10 -7.41 6.58
C ILE A 383 -9.11 -8.29 5.84
N GLN A 384 -9.74 -9.23 6.55
CA GLN A 384 -10.77 -10.09 5.96
C GLN A 384 -11.99 -9.31 5.46
N LEU A 385 -12.23 -8.11 5.96
CA LEU A 385 -13.31 -7.25 5.50
C LEU A 385 -12.93 -6.48 4.24
N LYS A 386 -11.64 -6.30 3.96
CA LYS A 386 -11.10 -5.48 2.88
C LYS A 386 -11.62 -5.92 1.50
N ASN A 387 -11.67 -7.22 1.24
CA ASN A 387 -12.07 -7.77 -0.06
C ASN A 387 -13.57 -8.10 -0.16
N LYS A 388 -14.27 -8.23 0.94
CA LYS A 388 -15.69 -8.64 0.95
C LYS A 388 -16.63 -7.58 0.39
N PHE A 389 -16.25 -6.32 0.48
CA PHE A 389 -17.09 -5.20 0.09
C PHE A 389 -16.79 -4.66 -1.31
N LEU A 390 -15.91 -5.29 -2.08
CA LEU A 390 -15.53 -4.80 -3.39
C LEU A 390 -16.66 -4.88 -4.43
N ARG A 391 -17.57 -5.85 -4.29
CA ARG A 391 -18.62 -6.17 -5.29
C ARG A 391 -20.01 -6.13 -4.68
N ILE A 392 -20.41 -5.01 -4.11
CA ILE A 392 -21.75 -4.85 -3.53
C ILE A 392 -22.82 -5.04 -4.61
N ARG A 393 -23.79 -5.91 -4.37
CA ARG A 393 -24.85 -6.29 -5.29
C ARG A 393 -26.20 -5.64 -5.00
N ARG A 394 -26.32 -4.91 -3.91
CA ARG A 394 -27.50 -4.12 -3.58
C ARG A 394 -27.27 -2.65 -3.89
N PRO A 395 -28.19 -1.94 -4.56
CA PRO A 395 -28.05 -0.52 -4.81
C PRO A 395 -27.94 0.28 -3.52
N PRO A 396 -27.32 1.48 -3.57
CA PRO A 396 -27.33 2.41 -2.44
C PRO A 396 -28.75 2.68 -1.96
N PRO A 397 -28.97 2.96 -0.66
CA PRO A 397 -30.30 3.24 -0.14
C PRO A 397 -30.91 4.47 -0.82
N ALA A 398 -32.15 4.36 -1.25
CA ALA A 398 -32.90 5.48 -1.84
C ALA A 398 -33.41 6.45 -0.76
N ASN A 399 -33.59 5.98 0.48
CA ASN A 399 -34.01 6.75 1.64
C ASN A 399 -33.62 6.06 2.95
N ILE A 400 -33.78 6.72 4.09
CA ILE A 400 -33.38 6.21 5.40
C ILE A 400 -34.12 4.94 5.86
N ASN A 401 -35.22 4.58 5.22
CA ASN A 401 -35.97 3.37 5.55
C ASN A 401 -35.62 2.16 4.67
N ASP A 402 -34.74 2.34 3.70
CA ASP A 402 -34.29 1.29 2.79
C ASP A 402 -33.12 0.51 3.38
N GLY A 403 -33.10 -0.82 3.22
CA GLY A 403 -31.94 -1.64 3.61
C GLY A 403 -32.01 -2.27 5.00
N ALA A 404 -33.16 -2.25 5.68
CA ALA A 404 -33.32 -2.91 6.98
C ALA A 404 -33.04 -4.42 6.95
N ASP A 405 -33.21 -5.04 5.78
CA ASP A 405 -33.10 -6.47 5.51
C ASP A 405 -31.79 -6.84 4.78
N VAL A 406 -30.79 -5.93 4.74
CA VAL A 406 -29.53 -6.18 4.06
C VAL A 406 -28.85 -7.45 4.61
N ARG A 407 -28.40 -8.31 3.69
CA ARG A 407 -27.74 -9.58 4.00
C ARG A 407 -26.33 -9.59 3.43
N LEU A 408 -25.41 -10.25 4.13
CA LEU A 408 -24.06 -10.42 3.63
C LEU A 408 -24.05 -11.18 2.29
N VAL A 409 -24.76 -12.32 2.26
CA VAL A 409 -24.97 -13.08 1.02
C VAL A 409 -26.13 -12.49 0.26
N SER A 410 -26.01 -12.40 -1.03
CA SER A 410 -26.92 -11.78 -2.01
C SER A 410 -26.81 -10.27 -2.16
N ASP A 411 -26.61 -9.52 -1.10
CA ASP A 411 -26.64 -8.06 -1.16
C ASP A 411 -25.23 -7.46 -1.15
N VAL A 412 -24.35 -7.99 -0.29
CA VAL A 412 -22.96 -7.50 -0.18
C VAL A 412 -22.04 -8.27 -1.12
N ALA A 413 -22.13 -9.60 -1.12
CA ALA A 413 -21.34 -10.46 -2.00
C ALA A 413 -22.13 -11.73 -2.35
N SER A 414 -21.88 -12.30 -3.53
CA SER A 414 -22.32 -13.67 -3.84
C SER A 414 -21.43 -14.69 -3.19
N ALA A 415 -21.84 -15.96 -3.19
CA ALA A 415 -20.97 -17.05 -2.73
C ALA A 415 -19.66 -17.13 -3.53
N ASP A 416 -19.71 -16.87 -4.85
CA ASP A 416 -18.53 -16.82 -5.70
C ASP A 416 -17.63 -15.63 -5.35
N ASP A 417 -18.18 -14.45 -5.10
CA ASP A 417 -17.40 -13.28 -4.67
C ASP A 417 -16.73 -13.53 -3.31
N MET A 418 -17.39 -14.23 -2.39
CA MET A 418 -16.81 -14.60 -1.10
C MET A 418 -15.66 -15.59 -1.27
N ALA A 419 -15.83 -16.61 -2.12
CA ALA A 419 -14.76 -17.56 -2.42
C ALA A 419 -13.54 -16.87 -3.07
N ARG A 420 -13.78 -15.91 -3.95
CA ARG A 420 -12.71 -15.08 -4.55
C ARG A 420 -12.02 -14.21 -3.51
N ALA A 421 -12.75 -13.61 -2.58
CA ALA A 421 -12.17 -12.82 -1.48
C ALA A 421 -11.27 -13.70 -0.58
N GLU A 422 -11.69 -14.92 -0.26
CA GLU A 422 -10.85 -15.84 0.52
C GLU A 422 -9.62 -16.32 -0.26
N LEU A 423 -9.74 -16.54 -1.56
CA LEU A 423 -8.59 -16.84 -2.40
C LEU A 423 -7.61 -15.67 -2.46
N ALA A 424 -8.11 -14.43 -2.59
CA ALA A 424 -7.29 -13.23 -2.54
C ALA A 424 -6.57 -13.09 -1.18
N ASN A 425 -7.25 -13.36 -0.07
CA ASN A 425 -6.64 -13.37 1.26
C ASN A 425 -5.49 -14.38 1.34
N ALA A 426 -5.68 -15.59 0.80
CA ALA A 426 -4.63 -16.60 0.80
C ALA A 426 -3.45 -16.24 -0.11
N MET A 427 -3.69 -15.58 -1.24
CA MET A 427 -2.65 -15.23 -2.20
C MET A 427 -1.84 -14.00 -1.80
N PHE A 428 -2.51 -12.95 -1.32
CA PHE A 428 -1.92 -11.60 -1.20
C PHE A 428 -1.86 -11.09 0.23
N PHE A 429 -2.66 -11.62 1.14
CA PHE A 429 -2.78 -11.12 2.51
C PHE A 429 -2.42 -12.15 3.58
N SER A 430 -1.93 -13.32 3.20
CA SER A 430 -1.36 -14.29 4.14
C SER A 430 0.09 -13.94 4.43
N VAL A 431 0.50 -14.08 5.68
CA VAL A 431 1.91 -13.91 6.09
C VAL A 431 2.74 -15.04 5.49
N TRP A 432 3.41 -14.75 4.40
CA TRP A 432 4.33 -15.69 3.76
C TRP A 432 5.64 -14.97 3.53
N THR A 433 6.61 -15.23 4.33
CA THR A 433 7.93 -14.66 4.19
C THR A 433 8.76 -15.46 3.20
N LEU A 434 8.91 -14.95 1.99
CA LEU A 434 9.86 -15.44 0.99
C LEU A 434 11.17 -14.64 1.03
N ALA A 435 11.11 -13.36 1.41
CA ALA A 435 12.28 -12.58 1.79
C ALA A 435 12.62 -12.83 3.27
N PRO A 436 13.86 -12.56 3.70
CA PRO A 436 14.18 -12.52 5.12
C PRO A 436 13.23 -11.63 5.89
N ASN A 437 12.99 -11.94 7.16
CA ASN A 437 12.30 -11.01 8.04
C ASN A 437 13.14 -9.74 8.22
N LEU A 438 12.49 -8.61 8.39
CA LEU A 438 13.14 -7.32 8.59
C LEU A 438 14.18 -7.37 9.74
N VAL A 439 13.84 -8.03 10.85
CA VAL A 439 14.72 -8.16 12.02
C VAL A 439 15.94 -9.09 11.81
N ASP A 440 15.94 -9.85 10.72
CA ASP A 440 17.01 -10.79 10.36
C ASP A 440 17.72 -10.37 9.06
N THR A 441 17.43 -9.17 8.55
CA THR A 441 18.00 -8.63 7.31
C THR A 441 19.53 -8.51 7.43
N ILE A 442 20.25 -9.06 6.45
CA ILE A 442 21.70 -8.95 6.38
C ILE A 442 22.09 -7.79 5.48
N TYR A 443 22.77 -6.81 6.04
CA TYR A 443 23.36 -5.71 5.28
C TYR A 443 24.83 -6.04 4.93
N PRO A 444 25.24 -5.94 3.65
CA PRO A 444 26.58 -6.34 3.21
C PRO A 444 27.66 -5.29 3.53
N PHE A 445 27.56 -4.62 4.68
CA PHE A 445 28.55 -3.63 5.09
C PHE A 445 29.90 -4.27 5.42
N THR A 446 30.96 -3.67 4.89
CA THR A 446 32.33 -4.00 5.26
C THR A 446 32.88 -3.09 6.36
N ASP A 447 32.32 -1.91 6.54
CA ASP A 447 32.67 -0.94 7.58
C ASP A 447 32.17 -1.45 8.96
N PRO A 448 33.08 -1.62 9.97
CA PRO A 448 32.69 -2.07 11.31
C PRO A 448 31.67 -1.16 12.00
N MET A 449 31.70 0.17 11.74
CA MET A 449 30.75 1.10 12.33
C MET A 449 29.33 0.86 11.77
N LEU A 450 29.21 0.59 10.47
CA LEU A 450 27.92 0.28 9.82
C LEU A 450 27.43 -1.12 10.21
N GLN A 451 28.31 -2.08 10.42
CA GLN A 451 27.97 -3.40 10.97
C GLN A 451 27.37 -3.27 12.38
N ALA A 452 28.01 -2.47 13.24
CA ALA A 452 27.48 -2.17 14.57
C ALA A 452 26.13 -1.44 14.49
N ALA A 453 25.99 -0.46 13.59
CA ALA A 453 24.74 0.26 13.38
C ALA A 453 23.59 -0.66 12.92
N SER A 454 23.88 -1.69 12.10
CA SER A 454 22.85 -2.67 11.70
C SER A 454 22.44 -3.58 12.86
N ALA A 455 23.38 -3.97 13.73
CA ALA A 455 23.05 -4.72 14.94
C ALA A 455 22.18 -3.92 15.92
N ASP A 456 22.48 -2.63 16.10
CA ASP A 456 21.68 -1.71 16.90
C ASP A 456 20.29 -1.51 16.30
N PHE A 457 20.19 -1.42 14.97
CA PHE A 457 18.92 -1.31 14.27
C PHE A 457 18.02 -2.53 14.53
N HIS A 458 18.55 -3.74 14.41
CA HIS A 458 17.80 -4.97 14.71
C HIS A 458 17.35 -5.03 16.18
N ALA A 459 18.21 -4.63 17.11
CA ALA A 459 17.87 -4.56 18.53
C ALA A 459 16.74 -3.56 18.79
N ASN A 460 16.80 -2.38 18.15
CA ASN A 460 15.77 -1.35 18.24
C ASN A 460 14.45 -1.82 17.63
N LEU A 461 14.47 -2.48 16.47
CA LEU A 461 13.27 -3.06 15.88
C LEU A 461 12.58 -4.06 16.81
N LYS A 462 13.36 -4.96 17.43
CA LYS A 462 12.81 -5.93 18.39
C LYS A 462 12.18 -5.26 19.61
N SER A 463 12.64 -4.07 20.00
CA SER A 463 12.08 -3.31 21.12
C SER A 463 10.83 -2.51 20.78
N VAL A 464 10.64 -2.14 19.51
CA VAL A 464 9.48 -1.32 19.06
C VAL A 464 8.16 -2.00 19.34
N ASP A 465 8.10 -3.32 19.26
CA ASP A 465 6.88 -4.08 19.50
C ASP A 465 6.27 -3.76 20.87
N ALA A 466 7.10 -3.62 21.90
CA ALA A 466 6.63 -3.23 23.24
C ALA A 466 5.99 -1.83 23.25
N SER A 467 6.56 -0.88 22.52
CA SER A 467 6.00 0.47 22.40
C SER A 467 4.65 0.48 21.68
N VAL A 468 4.56 -0.29 20.59
CA VAL A 468 3.30 -0.42 19.82
C VAL A 468 2.21 -1.11 20.65
N ARG A 469 2.56 -2.15 21.41
CA ARG A 469 1.64 -2.82 22.36
C ARG A 469 1.13 -1.89 23.45
N ALA A 470 1.96 -0.95 23.88
CA ALA A 470 1.53 0.04 24.87
C ALA A 470 0.53 1.07 24.29
N ILE A 471 0.65 1.40 22.99
CA ILE A 471 -0.26 2.31 22.28
C ILE A 471 -1.59 1.60 22.00
N MET A 472 -1.55 0.36 21.50
CA MET A 472 -2.72 -0.39 21.06
C MET A 472 -2.69 -1.86 21.49
N PRO A 473 -2.89 -2.15 22.77
CA PRO A 473 -2.83 -3.52 23.27
C PRO A 473 -3.89 -4.42 22.62
N GLU A 474 -5.04 -3.89 22.24
CA GLU A 474 -6.12 -4.60 21.58
C GLU A 474 -5.79 -5.04 20.14
N PHE A 475 -4.91 -4.34 19.46
CA PHE A 475 -4.48 -4.69 18.09
C PHE A 475 -3.57 -5.90 18.05
N MET A 476 -2.96 -6.20 19.17
CA MET A 476 -2.07 -7.36 19.30
C MET A 476 -2.83 -8.63 19.69
N ARG A 477 -4.15 -8.56 19.76
CA ARG A 477 -4.99 -9.74 19.94
C ARG A 477 -5.08 -10.49 18.63
N LEU A 478 -4.92 -11.78 18.74
CA LEU A 478 -4.99 -12.72 17.64
C LEU A 478 -6.30 -12.64 16.88
N GLN A 479 -6.20 -12.85 15.59
CA GLN A 479 -7.37 -13.10 14.77
C GLN A 479 -8.07 -14.39 15.22
N PRO A 480 -9.39 -14.39 15.33
CA PRO A 480 -10.10 -15.63 15.45
C PRO A 480 -9.71 -16.58 14.31
N GLY A 481 -9.06 -17.70 14.64
CA GLY A 481 -8.62 -18.69 13.65
C GLY A 481 -7.15 -18.62 13.22
N THR A 482 -6.36 -17.68 13.74
CA THR A 482 -4.90 -17.75 13.63
C THR A 482 -4.29 -18.54 14.78
N ASP A 483 -3.12 -19.14 14.53
CA ASP A 483 -2.37 -19.88 15.55
C ASP A 483 -2.10 -18.96 16.76
N PRO A 484 -2.52 -19.33 17.99
CA PRO A 484 -2.20 -18.57 19.19
C PRO A 484 -0.68 -18.48 19.46
N ASN A 485 0.12 -19.31 18.78
CA ASN A 485 1.57 -19.27 18.84
C ASN A 485 2.20 -18.43 17.72
N ASP A 486 1.42 -17.93 16.77
CA ASP A 486 1.78 -16.86 15.87
C ASP A 486 1.22 -15.55 16.46
N PRO A 487 1.81 -15.09 17.56
CA PRO A 487 1.48 -13.78 18.05
C PRO A 487 1.94 -12.85 16.95
N TYR A 488 1.08 -12.15 16.35
CA TYR A 488 1.42 -11.05 15.52
C TYR A 488 2.25 -10.01 16.32
N PRO A 489 3.51 -10.31 16.66
CA PRO A 489 4.47 -9.26 16.80
C PRO A 489 4.79 -8.93 15.37
N TYR A 490 4.12 -7.95 14.91
CA TYR A 490 4.20 -7.47 13.56
C TYR A 490 5.66 -7.35 13.08
N ASN A 491 6.56 -6.86 13.93
CA ASN A 491 7.98 -6.70 13.64
C ASN A 491 8.76 -8.00 13.38
N LEU A 492 8.29 -9.15 13.86
CA LEU A 492 8.96 -10.43 13.63
C LEU A 492 8.54 -11.11 12.33
N THR A 493 7.46 -10.64 11.71
CA THR A 493 6.91 -11.21 10.48
C THR A 493 6.91 -10.23 9.31
N ILE A 494 7.37 -8.98 9.52
CA ILE A 494 7.53 -8.01 8.45
C ILE A 494 8.63 -8.51 7.51
N PRO A 495 8.35 -8.65 6.21
CA PRO A 495 9.38 -8.97 5.23
C PRO A 495 10.34 -7.80 5.04
N ALA A 496 11.60 -8.10 4.70
CA ALA A 496 12.62 -7.11 4.43
C ALA A 496 12.35 -6.28 3.16
N SER A 497 11.42 -6.71 2.31
CA SER A 497 11.11 -6.08 1.04
C SER A 497 9.65 -6.37 0.67
N ILE A 498 9.11 -5.63 -0.29
CA ILE A 498 7.82 -5.93 -0.91
C ILE A 498 7.88 -7.31 -1.57
N GLN A 499 6.95 -8.18 -1.24
CA GLN A 499 6.91 -9.55 -1.75
C GLN A 499 5.69 -9.85 -2.62
N PHE A 500 4.63 -9.08 -2.49
CA PHE A 500 3.36 -9.22 -3.21
C PHE A 500 2.50 -7.97 -3.09
#